data_7e36528d178236744c5064ba420762f1
#
_entry.id   7e36528d178236744c5064ba420762f1
#
_cell.length_a   1.000
_cell.length_b   1.000
_cell.length_c   1.000
_cell.angle_alpha   90.00
_cell.angle_beta   90.00
_cell.angle_gamma   90.00
#
_symmetry.space_group_name_H-M   'P 1'
#
loop_
_entity.id
_entity.type
_entity.pdbx_description
1 polymer ?
#
loop_
_entity_poly.entity_id
_entity_poly.type
_entity_poly.pdbx_seq_one_letter_code
_entity_poly.pdbx_strand_id
1 'polypeptide(L)'
;GKRSFSKDKDIVRDLGRITINECHNNKIATVIKHIPGHGCSSVDSHQKMPKVNLDIKTLNKIDFYPFKSTHSKLAMTAHILYSKIDSKNVSTFSKKLIYEIIRKKIGFKGIIMSDDISMKALKHDLITNAKKSLLAGCNLVLYCAGNIKDNFKLIKSVPYIDQFTTKKTSEIYKILR
;
A
#
# COMPACT_ATOMS: atom_id res chain seq x y z
N GLY A 1 7.63 -14.19 -9.08
CA GLY A 1 8.84 -13.64 -9.73
C GLY A 1 10.05 -13.73 -8.81
N LYS A 2 11.25 -13.38 -9.28
CA LYS A 2 12.52 -13.49 -8.52
C LYS A 2 12.60 -12.68 -7.21
N ARG A 3 11.63 -11.79 -6.95
CA ARG A 3 11.54 -10.96 -5.73
C ARG A 3 10.55 -11.48 -4.69
N SER A 4 9.85 -12.57 -4.95
CA SER A 4 8.92 -13.18 -4.00
C SER A 4 9.67 -14.12 -3.05
N PHE A 5 9.32 -14.10 -1.78
CA PHE A 5 9.85 -15.05 -0.79
C PHE A 5 9.46 -16.50 -1.13
N SER A 6 8.19 -16.72 -1.50
CA SER A 6 7.66 -18.06 -1.81
C SER A 6 6.35 -17.96 -2.60
N LYS A 7 5.88 -19.10 -3.10
CA LYS A 7 4.50 -19.31 -3.57
C LYS A 7 3.55 -19.67 -2.42
N ASP A 8 4.10 -20.13 -1.30
CA ASP A 8 3.35 -20.49 -0.10
C ASP A 8 3.11 -19.23 0.77
N LYS A 9 1.84 -18.97 1.07
CA LYS A 9 1.41 -17.79 1.85
C LYS A 9 1.91 -17.80 3.30
N ASP A 10 2.09 -19.01 3.90
CA ASP A 10 2.57 -19.13 5.27
C ASP A 10 4.06 -18.83 5.33
N ILE A 11 4.84 -19.32 4.37
CA ILE A 11 6.26 -18.97 4.23
C ILE A 11 6.42 -17.47 3.98
N VAL A 12 5.60 -16.87 3.11
CA VAL A 12 5.64 -15.41 2.85
C VAL A 12 5.35 -14.63 4.13
N ARG A 13 4.34 -15.02 4.91
CA ARG A 13 4.01 -14.40 6.19
C ARG A 13 5.17 -14.48 7.16
N ASP A 14 5.74 -15.67 7.34
CA ASP A 14 6.74 -15.92 8.37
C ASP A 14 8.07 -15.24 8.05
N LEU A 15 8.56 -15.36 6.80
CA LEU A 15 9.76 -14.65 6.36
C LEU A 15 9.56 -13.12 6.40
N GLY A 16 8.37 -12.62 6.03
CA GLY A 16 8.03 -11.21 6.16
C GLY A 16 8.10 -10.72 7.59
N ARG A 17 7.57 -11.49 8.57
CA ARG A 17 7.64 -11.15 10.00
C ARG A 17 9.07 -11.17 10.54
N ILE A 18 9.86 -12.19 10.18
CA ILE A 18 11.29 -12.28 10.56
C ILE A 18 12.01 -11.03 10.04
N THR A 19 11.84 -10.70 8.77
CA THR A 19 12.47 -9.51 8.15
C THR A 19 12.08 -8.22 8.87
N ILE A 20 10.79 -8.04 9.19
CA ILE A 20 10.30 -6.86 9.92
C ILE A 20 10.94 -6.78 11.30
N ASN A 21 10.97 -7.88 12.04
CA ASN A 21 11.53 -7.93 13.39
C ASN A 21 13.03 -7.61 13.39
N GLU A 22 13.80 -8.23 12.48
CA GLU A 22 15.23 -7.96 12.36
C GLU A 22 15.53 -6.50 11.98
N CYS A 23 14.76 -5.92 11.05
CA CYS A 23 14.89 -4.49 10.75
C CYS A 23 14.59 -3.62 11.98
N HIS A 24 13.50 -3.90 12.70
CA HIS A 24 13.12 -3.12 13.89
C HIS A 24 14.15 -3.25 15.01
N ASN A 25 14.70 -4.45 15.25
CA ASN A 25 15.76 -4.70 16.23
C ASN A 25 17.01 -3.86 15.92
N ASN A 26 17.26 -3.61 14.64
CA ASN A 26 18.36 -2.76 14.15
C ASN A 26 17.94 -1.32 13.90
N LYS A 27 16.83 -0.84 14.48
CA LYS A 27 16.34 0.54 14.40
C LYS A 27 16.01 0.99 12.96
N ILE A 28 15.56 0.07 12.10
CA ILE A 28 15.16 0.33 10.72
C ILE A 28 13.65 0.14 10.60
N ALA A 29 12.92 1.19 10.25
CA ALA A 29 11.48 1.10 9.98
C ALA A 29 11.23 0.39 8.64
N THR A 30 10.16 -0.40 8.59
CA THR A 30 9.81 -1.22 7.41
C THR A 30 8.51 -0.76 6.77
N VAL A 31 8.41 -0.94 5.45
CA VAL A 31 7.18 -0.74 4.67
C VAL A 31 6.74 -2.08 4.09
N ILE A 32 5.59 -2.60 4.54
CA ILE A 32 5.01 -3.79 3.93
C ILE A 32 4.32 -3.43 2.60
N LYS A 33 4.58 -4.26 1.57
CA LYS A 33 4.07 -3.96 0.22
C LYS A 33 3.87 -5.22 -0.63
N HIS A 34 2.96 -5.15 -1.58
CA HIS A 34 2.01 -4.07 -1.87
C HIS A 34 0.64 -4.49 -1.35
N ILE A 35 0.16 -3.80 -0.32
CA ILE A 35 -1.11 -4.15 0.36
C ILE A 35 -2.33 -3.77 -0.51
N PRO A 36 -3.38 -4.58 -0.59
CA PRO A 36 -3.68 -5.77 0.22
C PRO A 36 -3.12 -7.09 -0.34
N GLY A 37 -2.32 -7.09 -1.40
CA GLY A 37 -1.67 -8.25 -2.02
C GLY A 37 -1.39 -8.02 -3.49
N HIS A 38 -0.46 -8.75 -4.06
CA HIS A 38 -0.09 -8.68 -5.49
C HIS A 38 0.09 -10.08 -6.10
N GLY A 39 0.02 -11.13 -5.26
CA GLY A 39 0.35 -12.51 -5.65
C GLY A 39 -0.58 -13.12 -6.69
N CYS A 40 -1.86 -12.74 -6.66
CA CYS A 40 -2.88 -13.23 -7.62
C CYS A 40 -2.94 -12.42 -8.92
N SER A 41 -2.07 -11.43 -9.12
CA SER A 41 -1.98 -10.67 -10.37
C SER A 41 -1.01 -11.33 -11.33
N SER A 42 -1.44 -11.52 -12.59
CA SER A 42 -0.61 -12.05 -13.68
C SER A 42 0.17 -10.97 -14.44
N VAL A 43 -0.05 -9.69 -14.14
CA VAL A 43 0.52 -8.56 -14.88
C VAL A 43 1.33 -7.65 -13.94
N ASP A 44 2.47 -7.17 -14.44
CA ASP A 44 3.29 -6.19 -13.73
C ASP A 44 2.63 -4.80 -13.80
N SER A 45 2.41 -4.18 -12.64
CA SER A 45 1.80 -2.86 -12.49
C SER A 45 2.63 -1.72 -13.11
N HIS A 46 3.92 -1.94 -13.38
CA HIS A 46 4.75 -0.98 -14.12
C HIS A 46 4.40 -0.89 -15.61
N GLN A 47 3.81 -1.93 -16.19
CA GLN A 47 3.50 -1.99 -17.61
C GLN A 47 2.04 -1.71 -17.92
N LYS A 48 1.12 -2.31 -17.17
CA LYS A 48 -0.35 -2.21 -17.36
C LYS A 48 -1.03 -2.25 -16.00
N MET A 49 -2.29 -1.80 -15.95
CA MET A 49 -3.13 -1.92 -14.75
C MET A 49 -3.46 -3.40 -14.48
N PRO A 50 -2.94 -3.98 -13.39
CA PRO A 50 -3.24 -5.36 -13.04
C PRO A 50 -4.70 -5.50 -12.59
N LYS A 51 -5.33 -6.62 -12.94
CA LYS A 51 -6.71 -6.93 -12.57
C LYS A 51 -6.79 -8.30 -11.90
N VAL A 52 -7.46 -8.35 -10.75
CA VAL A 52 -7.74 -9.58 -10.02
C VAL A 52 -9.24 -9.79 -9.93
N ASN A 53 -9.73 -10.94 -10.39
CA ASN A 53 -11.15 -11.30 -10.45
C ASN A 53 -11.50 -12.43 -9.48
N LEU A 54 -10.98 -12.37 -8.25
CA LEU A 54 -11.26 -13.33 -7.18
C LEU A 54 -12.19 -12.70 -6.14
N ASP A 55 -12.98 -13.55 -5.46
CA ASP A 55 -13.84 -13.11 -4.37
C ASP A 55 -13.05 -12.84 -3.08
N ILE A 56 -13.70 -12.12 -2.16
CA ILE A 56 -13.09 -11.74 -0.87
C ILE A 56 -12.69 -12.95 -0.03
N LYS A 57 -13.46 -14.05 -0.07
CA LYS A 57 -13.17 -15.26 0.73
C LYS A 57 -11.85 -15.88 0.28
N THR A 58 -11.67 -16.02 -1.03
CA THR A 58 -10.44 -16.52 -1.64
C THR A 58 -9.26 -15.61 -1.36
N LEU A 59 -9.39 -14.30 -1.64
CA LEU A 59 -8.32 -13.33 -1.40
C LEU A 59 -7.90 -13.27 0.07
N ASN A 60 -8.84 -13.40 1.00
CA ASN A 60 -8.55 -13.42 2.44
C ASN A 60 -7.73 -14.63 2.89
N LYS A 61 -7.80 -15.74 2.15
CA LYS A 61 -7.03 -16.97 2.42
C LYS A 61 -5.62 -16.94 1.80
N ILE A 62 -5.40 -16.14 0.76
CA ILE A 62 -4.14 -16.12 0.00
C ILE A 62 -3.48 -14.72 0.04
N ASP A 63 -3.95 -13.75 -0.75
CA ASP A 63 -3.29 -12.46 -0.95
C ASP A 63 -3.27 -11.57 0.31
N PHE A 64 -4.40 -11.52 1.05
CA PHE A 64 -4.51 -10.68 2.24
C PHE A 64 -3.87 -11.30 3.48
N TYR A 65 -3.74 -12.62 3.47
CA TYR A 65 -3.31 -13.38 4.64
C TYR A 65 -1.90 -13.01 5.13
N PRO A 66 -0.86 -12.88 4.29
CA PRO A 66 0.48 -12.56 4.76
C PRO A 66 0.60 -11.19 5.45
N PHE A 67 -0.33 -10.28 5.16
CA PHE A 67 -0.32 -8.93 5.75
C PHE A 67 -0.97 -8.84 7.13
N LYS A 68 -1.67 -9.90 7.57
CA LYS A 68 -2.33 -9.91 8.88
C LYS A 68 -1.31 -9.98 10.02
N SER A 69 -1.59 -9.23 11.09
CA SER A 69 -0.78 -9.24 12.31
C SER A 69 0.71 -8.95 12.07
N THR A 70 1.02 -8.06 11.12
CA THR A 70 2.36 -7.53 10.94
C THR A 70 2.63 -6.39 11.93
N HIS A 71 3.87 -6.26 12.40
CA HIS A 71 4.27 -5.19 13.31
C HIS A 71 4.77 -3.93 12.60
N SER A 72 4.83 -3.95 11.25
CA SER A 72 5.21 -2.76 10.48
C SER A 72 4.26 -1.59 10.72
N LYS A 73 4.82 -0.39 10.80
CA LYS A 73 4.06 0.86 10.99
C LYS A 73 3.71 1.54 9.67
N LEU A 74 4.28 1.07 8.56
CA LEU A 74 4.07 1.61 7.22
C LEU A 74 3.61 0.51 6.26
N ALA A 75 2.66 0.84 5.40
CA ALA A 75 2.23 -0.02 4.31
C ALA A 75 2.07 0.79 3.02
N MET A 76 2.46 0.18 1.89
CA MET A 76 2.31 0.75 0.55
C MET A 76 1.20 0.02 -0.20
N THR A 77 0.29 0.76 -0.82
CA THR A 77 -0.83 0.18 -1.58
C THR A 77 -0.38 -0.42 -2.91
N ALA A 78 -1.16 -1.38 -3.41
CA ALA A 78 -1.01 -1.90 -4.77
C ALA A 78 -1.86 -1.10 -5.78
N HIS A 79 -1.34 -0.81 -6.98
CA HIS A 79 -2.15 -0.27 -8.08
C HIS A 79 -2.89 -1.40 -8.82
N ILE A 80 -3.75 -2.14 -8.11
CA ILE A 80 -4.50 -3.30 -8.61
C ILE A 80 -5.99 -3.05 -8.56
N LEU A 81 -6.70 -3.47 -9.62
CA LEU A 81 -8.15 -3.49 -9.67
C LEU A 81 -8.68 -4.85 -9.18
N TYR A 82 -9.28 -4.89 -8.02
CA TYR A 82 -10.00 -6.08 -7.52
C TYR A 82 -11.46 -6.01 -7.96
N SER A 83 -11.76 -6.51 -9.15
CA SER A 83 -13.03 -6.25 -9.84
C SER A 83 -14.28 -6.76 -9.09
N LYS A 84 -14.18 -7.79 -8.27
CA LYS A 84 -15.29 -8.27 -7.42
C LYS A 84 -15.46 -7.50 -6.10
N ILE A 85 -14.53 -6.60 -5.77
CA ILE A 85 -14.62 -5.75 -4.56
C ILE A 85 -14.97 -4.33 -4.93
N ASP A 86 -14.18 -3.73 -5.84
CA ASP A 86 -14.42 -2.42 -6.42
C ASP A 86 -14.08 -2.51 -7.92
N SER A 87 -15.10 -2.49 -8.77
CA SER A 87 -14.94 -2.64 -10.22
C SER A 87 -14.45 -1.38 -10.93
N LYS A 88 -14.44 -0.23 -10.22
CA LYS A 88 -14.13 1.08 -10.80
C LYS A 88 -12.76 1.62 -10.42
N ASN A 89 -12.31 1.33 -9.19
CA ASN A 89 -11.11 1.93 -8.63
C ASN A 89 -10.04 0.88 -8.31
N VAL A 90 -8.79 1.19 -8.63
CA VAL A 90 -7.63 0.45 -8.12
C VAL A 90 -7.55 0.58 -6.60
N SER A 91 -6.84 -0.35 -5.92
CA SER A 91 -6.76 -0.37 -4.45
C SER A 91 -6.39 0.99 -3.86
N THR A 92 -5.44 1.70 -4.46
CA THR A 92 -4.97 3.03 -4.03
C THR A 92 -6.08 4.09 -4.03
N PHE A 93 -7.09 3.97 -4.92
CA PHE A 93 -8.19 4.91 -5.06
C PHE A 93 -9.51 4.41 -4.45
N SER A 94 -9.54 3.20 -3.90
CA SER A 94 -10.74 2.57 -3.41
C SER A 94 -10.90 2.75 -1.90
N LYS A 95 -11.83 3.62 -1.47
CA LYS A 95 -12.25 3.71 -0.05
C LYS A 95 -12.64 2.35 0.51
N LYS A 96 -13.34 1.54 -0.30
CA LYS A 96 -13.80 0.21 0.10
C LYS A 96 -12.62 -0.71 0.39
N LEU A 97 -11.60 -0.77 -0.47
CA LEU A 97 -10.42 -1.59 -0.25
C LEU A 97 -9.59 -1.08 0.92
N ILE A 98 -9.37 0.24 1.03
CA ILE A 98 -8.60 0.78 2.14
C ILE A 98 -9.33 0.56 3.47
N TYR A 99 -10.61 0.87 3.58
CA TYR A 99 -11.33 0.82 4.85
C TYR A 99 -11.78 -0.59 5.22
N GLU A 100 -12.51 -1.29 4.32
CA GLU A 100 -13.08 -2.59 4.66
C GLU A 100 -12.05 -3.72 4.61
N ILE A 101 -11.07 -3.64 3.72
CA ILE A 101 -10.06 -4.70 3.58
C ILE A 101 -8.82 -4.38 4.40
N ILE A 102 -8.12 -3.28 4.10
CA ILE A 102 -6.83 -3.01 4.74
C ILE A 102 -7.00 -2.68 6.23
N ARG A 103 -7.90 -1.73 6.56
CA ARG A 103 -8.10 -1.31 7.95
C ARG A 103 -8.84 -2.35 8.79
N LYS A 104 -9.96 -2.90 8.28
CA LYS A 104 -10.82 -3.83 9.06
C LYS A 104 -10.38 -5.29 8.93
N LYS A 105 -10.32 -5.88 7.72
CA LYS A 105 -10.07 -7.31 7.54
C LYS A 105 -8.62 -7.72 7.78
N ILE A 106 -7.65 -6.96 7.28
CA ILE A 106 -6.23 -7.18 7.53
C ILE A 106 -5.85 -6.64 8.92
N GLY A 107 -6.54 -5.60 9.39
CA GLY A 107 -6.32 -4.99 10.71
C GLY A 107 -5.12 -4.04 10.75
N PHE A 108 -4.69 -3.50 9.61
CA PHE A 108 -3.55 -2.59 9.56
C PHE A 108 -3.88 -1.22 10.17
N LYS A 109 -3.14 -0.83 11.20
CA LYS A 109 -3.37 0.40 12.01
C LYS A 109 -2.30 1.49 11.79
N GLY A 110 -1.33 1.25 10.93
CA GLY A 110 -0.23 2.18 10.65
C GLY A 110 -0.54 3.18 9.54
N ILE A 111 0.49 3.85 9.06
CA ILE A 111 0.42 4.79 7.92
C ILE A 111 0.30 3.99 6.61
N ILE A 112 -0.68 4.33 5.80
CA ILE A 112 -0.82 3.83 4.43
C ILE A 112 -0.30 4.90 3.48
N MET A 113 0.68 4.52 2.65
CA MET A 113 1.13 5.35 1.53
C MET A 113 0.66 4.77 0.20
N SER A 114 0.50 5.60 -0.81
CA SER A 114 0.33 5.11 -2.18
C SER A 114 1.62 4.43 -2.66
N ASP A 115 1.54 3.55 -3.65
CA ASP A 115 2.66 3.33 -4.56
C ASP A 115 2.87 4.57 -5.43
N ASP A 116 3.92 4.62 -6.24
CA ASP A 116 4.26 5.78 -7.05
C ASP A 116 3.10 6.23 -7.95
N ILE A 117 2.60 7.44 -7.69
CA ILE A 117 1.45 8.00 -8.39
C ILE A 117 1.74 8.38 -9.85
N SER A 118 2.99 8.31 -10.29
CA SER A 118 3.40 8.52 -11.70
C SER A 118 3.35 7.25 -12.55
N MET A 119 3.06 6.08 -11.94
CA MET A 119 3.02 4.79 -12.64
C MET A 119 1.91 4.73 -13.70
N LYS A 120 2.21 4.08 -14.83
CA LYS A 120 1.30 3.90 -15.99
C LYS A 120 0.00 3.14 -15.65
N ALA A 121 -0.04 2.42 -14.55
CA ALA A 121 -1.25 1.77 -14.05
C ALA A 121 -2.35 2.77 -13.68
N LEU A 122 -2.01 4.02 -13.39
CA LEU A 122 -2.93 5.10 -13.07
C LEU A 122 -3.19 5.94 -14.32
N LYS A 123 -4.47 6.28 -14.56
CA LYS A 123 -4.92 6.91 -15.83
C LYS A 123 -5.13 8.42 -15.74
N HIS A 124 -5.08 9.01 -14.53
CA HIS A 124 -5.30 10.44 -14.35
C HIS A 124 -3.97 11.20 -14.33
N ASP A 125 -4.03 12.52 -14.36
CA ASP A 125 -2.88 13.37 -14.13
C ASP A 125 -2.37 13.24 -12.66
N LEU A 126 -1.15 13.70 -12.45
CA LEU A 126 -0.43 13.53 -11.20
C LEU A 126 -1.18 14.10 -9.97
N ILE A 127 -1.77 15.29 -10.12
CA ILE A 127 -2.50 15.96 -9.03
C ILE A 127 -3.79 15.21 -8.71
N THR A 128 -4.50 14.78 -9.74
CA THR A 128 -5.72 13.97 -9.58
C THR A 128 -5.40 12.63 -8.94
N ASN A 129 -4.30 11.96 -9.31
CA ASN A 129 -3.85 10.72 -8.68
C ASN A 129 -3.55 10.94 -7.19
N ALA A 130 -2.84 12.01 -6.83
CA ALA A 130 -2.55 12.35 -5.45
C ALA A 130 -3.82 12.57 -4.63
N LYS A 131 -4.73 13.42 -5.11
CA LYS A 131 -5.99 13.73 -4.44
C LYS A 131 -6.87 12.50 -4.27
N LYS A 132 -7.01 11.66 -5.30
CA LYS A 132 -7.78 10.41 -5.23
C LYS A 132 -7.20 9.43 -4.21
N SER A 133 -5.88 9.30 -4.11
CA SER A 133 -5.21 8.47 -3.12
C SER A 133 -5.54 8.91 -1.69
N LEU A 134 -5.38 10.20 -1.41
CA LEU A 134 -5.66 10.78 -0.09
C LEU A 134 -7.15 10.69 0.26
N LEU A 135 -8.05 11.02 -0.66
CA LEU A 135 -9.50 10.89 -0.47
C LEU A 135 -9.97 9.45 -0.25
N ALA A 136 -9.24 8.47 -0.80
CA ALA A 136 -9.53 7.06 -0.57
C ALA A 136 -9.08 6.56 0.82
N GLY A 137 -8.19 7.29 1.50
CA GLY A 137 -7.71 6.98 2.84
C GLY A 137 -6.23 6.64 2.95
N CYS A 138 -5.43 6.88 1.89
CA CYS A 138 -3.98 6.93 2.03
C CYS A 138 -3.60 8.14 2.90
N ASN A 139 -2.61 7.96 3.77
CA ASN A 139 -2.07 9.03 4.62
C ASN A 139 -0.98 9.84 3.91
N LEU A 140 -0.23 9.16 3.04
CA LEU A 140 0.87 9.74 2.29
C LEU A 140 0.76 9.37 0.81
N VAL A 141 1.34 10.20 -0.03
CA VAL A 141 1.44 9.99 -1.48
C VAL A 141 2.91 9.90 -1.86
N LEU A 142 3.28 8.89 -2.64
CA LEU A 142 4.63 8.69 -3.14
C LEU A 142 4.73 9.14 -4.60
N TYR A 143 5.73 9.98 -4.91
CA TYR A 143 6.07 10.41 -6.26
C TYR A 143 7.57 10.17 -6.50
N CYS A 144 7.91 9.30 -7.46
CA CYS A 144 9.29 8.83 -7.68
C CYS A 144 9.97 9.41 -8.93
N ALA A 145 9.25 10.11 -9.82
CA ALA A 145 9.83 10.63 -11.06
C ALA A 145 10.84 11.78 -10.85
N GLY A 146 10.89 12.40 -9.67
CA GLY A 146 11.93 13.34 -9.27
C GLY A 146 11.86 14.74 -9.93
N ASN A 147 10.79 15.07 -10.66
CA ASN A 147 10.65 16.38 -11.28
C ASN A 147 10.30 17.43 -10.22
N ILE A 148 11.18 18.41 -10.04
CA ILE A 148 11.04 19.44 -9.00
C ILE A 148 9.81 20.33 -9.22
N LYS A 149 9.45 20.66 -10.47
CA LYS A 149 8.27 21.47 -10.78
C LYS A 149 6.98 20.72 -10.40
N ASP A 150 6.94 19.42 -10.62
CA ASP A 150 5.80 18.59 -10.24
C ASP A 150 5.71 18.40 -8.72
N ASN A 151 6.83 18.28 -8.01
CA ASN A 151 6.85 18.30 -6.55
C ASN A 151 6.24 19.59 -5.99
N PHE A 152 6.59 20.76 -6.52
CA PHE A 152 5.97 22.03 -6.09
C PHE A 152 4.46 22.07 -6.37
N LYS A 153 4.00 21.56 -7.52
CA LYS A 153 2.57 21.49 -7.83
C LYS A 153 1.84 20.56 -6.86
N LEU A 154 2.44 19.38 -6.57
CA LEU A 154 1.88 18.41 -5.63
C LEU A 154 1.73 19.00 -4.23
N ILE A 155 2.80 19.60 -3.68
CA ILE A 155 2.80 20.20 -2.33
C ILE A 155 1.71 21.26 -2.20
N LYS A 156 1.52 22.09 -3.23
CA LYS A 156 0.46 23.12 -3.25
C LYS A 156 -0.95 22.57 -3.40
N SER A 157 -1.10 21.32 -3.86
CA SER A 157 -2.39 20.73 -4.25
C SER A 157 -2.94 19.72 -3.23
N VAL A 158 -2.10 19.24 -2.29
CA VAL A 158 -2.48 18.27 -1.26
C VAL A 158 -2.81 18.96 0.05
N PRO A 159 -3.67 18.38 0.91
CA PRO A 159 -3.97 18.93 2.22
C PRO A 159 -2.77 18.82 3.16
N TYR A 160 -2.79 19.61 4.25
CA TYR A 160 -1.86 19.44 5.35
C TYR A 160 -2.03 18.06 6.01
N ILE A 161 -0.94 17.60 6.64
CA ILE A 161 -0.91 16.34 7.40
C ILE A 161 -1.96 16.37 8.53
N ASP A 162 -2.74 15.30 8.67
CA ASP A 162 -3.75 15.18 9.71
C ASP A 162 -3.18 14.70 11.06
N GLN A 163 -3.98 14.84 12.12
CA GLN A 163 -3.58 14.45 13.48
C GLN A 163 -3.27 12.94 13.60
N PHE A 164 -4.03 12.09 12.89
CA PHE A 164 -3.77 10.66 12.89
C PHE A 164 -2.39 10.35 12.31
N THR A 165 -2.09 10.92 11.16
CA THR A 165 -0.81 10.71 10.46
C THR A 165 0.36 11.27 11.28
N THR A 166 0.21 12.46 11.90
CA THR A 166 1.19 13.04 12.81
C THR A 166 1.47 12.13 14.00
N LYS A 167 0.41 11.61 14.66
CA LYS A 167 0.56 10.67 15.77
C LYS A 167 1.28 9.39 15.34
N LYS A 168 0.92 8.84 14.16
CA LYS A 168 1.53 7.60 13.66
C LYS A 168 2.97 7.78 13.20
N THR A 169 3.35 8.94 12.67
CA THR A 169 4.77 9.26 12.40
C THR A 169 5.61 9.25 13.67
N SER A 170 5.07 9.76 14.79
CA SER A 170 5.75 9.71 16.08
C SER A 170 6.00 8.27 16.59
N GLU A 171 5.11 7.32 16.25
CA GLU A 171 5.32 5.90 16.55
C GLU A 171 6.48 5.28 15.74
N ILE A 172 6.72 5.78 14.52
CA ILE A 172 7.84 5.33 13.68
C ILE A 172 9.16 5.81 14.25
N TYR A 173 9.24 7.06 14.70
CA TYR A 173 10.44 7.60 15.34
C TYR A 173 10.88 6.82 16.58
N LYS A 174 9.95 6.13 17.26
CA LYS A 174 10.30 5.24 18.39
C LYS A 174 11.05 3.98 17.96
N ILE A 175 10.88 3.53 16.73
CA ILE A 175 11.62 2.38 16.18
C ILE A 175 13.04 2.80 15.81
N LEU A 176 13.23 4.06 15.38
CA LEU A 176 14.52 4.58 14.89
C LEU A 176 15.47 5.00 16.03
N ARG A 177 14.99 5.02 17.25
CA ARG A 177 15.75 5.34 18.48
C ARG A 177 16.17 4.08 19.23
#